data_8c61ee999ecb357d7ada74c71562be38
#
_entry.id   8c61ee999ecb357d7ada74c71562be38
#
_cell.length_a   1.000
_cell.length_b   1.000
_cell.length_c   1.000
_cell.angle_alpha   90.00
_cell.angle_beta   90.00
_cell.angle_gamma   90.00
#
_symmetry.space_group_name_H-M   'P 1'
#
loop_
_entity.id
_entity.type
_entity.pdbx_description
1 polymer ?
#
loop_
_entity_poly.entity_id
_entity_poly.type
_entity_poly.pdbx_seq_one_letter_code
_entity_poly.pdbx_strand_id
1 'polypeptide(L)'
;MLRRVMLCCVLLCAQAAFALDFGRMRADEVAVYVQDTQSGQVLVSHRADAAMNPASVMKLVTTFAALRTLGDDYRWLTQWKSAAPVSGHTLAGDIYWVGSGNPVLDQNDLLDMQQQLRDQGIRKISGRLVLDSSVWPDSGSAEGFGDDAGEAFATPPSPHMLAYKVVWAKPERNADGEVVMALNPPLPDVAQENRLSAYAGAAACPSLKPYVAAKYAGGVLSFRGRLPESCLGQEMFVNMLDAPDFAARSFINHWRASGGEIGDGAGAGRAPAQAATLAANQSKPLAAVLADMNKESNNVIARSVYLALGEQAARGRNGTQNAEAAVRRALRSAGLDDETLVLENGSGLSRRERVSARFLGEMLVAARRSPFQTAFTDSLPIAGNDGTLKKRFQNIGSPLRLKTGTLKNVRALAGYWLPEAPQHPLAIVVLVNSEQSGAYLPDLDRLVMQLLPAGAEANHQPDSP
;
A
#
# COMPACT_ATOMS: atom_id res chain seq x y z
N MET A 1 43.14 -14.84 64.65
CA MET A 1 42.94 -14.07 63.38
C MET A 1 42.54 -15.05 62.26
N LEU A 2 41.25 -15.24 62.08
CA LEU A 2 40.72 -16.14 61.01
C LEU A 2 40.36 -15.29 59.78
N ARG A 3 41.10 -15.46 58.68
CA ARG A 3 40.75 -14.90 57.36
C ARG A 3 39.64 -15.74 56.75
N ARG A 4 38.43 -15.17 56.62
CA ARG A 4 37.35 -15.74 55.79
C ARG A 4 37.64 -15.39 54.31
N VAL A 5 37.90 -16.39 53.54
CA VAL A 5 37.93 -16.27 52.06
C VAL A 5 36.49 -16.40 51.58
N MET A 6 35.95 -15.31 51.00
CA MET A 6 34.63 -15.27 50.38
C MET A 6 34.78 -15.73 48.93
N LEU A 7 34.33 -16.95 48.64
CA LEU A 7 34.32 -17.52 47.28
C LEU A 7 33.09 -16.95 46.53
N CYS A 8 33.30 -15.96 45.63
CA CYS A 8 32.27 -15.55 44.71
C CYS A 8 32.09 -16.58 43.61
N CYS A 9 31.04 -17.39 43.69
CA CYS A 9 30.58 -18.20 42.57
C CYS A 9 29.92 -17.27 41.53
N VAL A 10 30.66 -17.00 40.45
CA VAL A 10 30.08 -16.42 39.24
C VAL A 10 29.31 -17.55 38.55
N LEU A 11 27.98 -17.53 38.69
CA LEU A 11 27.09 -18.35 37.85
C LEU A 11 27.16 -17.82 36.41
N LEU A 12 27.98 -18.44 35.59
CA LEU A 12 27.86 -18.35 34.14
C LEU A 12 26.57 -19.07 33.74
N CYS A 13 25.49 -18.34 33.56
CA CYS A 13 24.35 -18.84 32.80
C CYS A 13 24.80 -19.03 31.34
N ALA A 14 25.18 -20.27 31.00
CA ALA A 14 25.33 -20.68 29.62
C ALA A 14 23.94 -20.56 28.96
N GLN A 15 23.70 -19.50 28.22
CA GLN A 15 22.58 -19.44 27.29
C GLN A 15 22.81 -20.54 26.26
N ALA A 16 21.96 -21.57 26.26
CA ALA A 16 21.94 -22.56 25.21
C ALA A 16 21.74 -21.81 23.90
N ALA A 17 22.76 -21.74 23.06
CA ALA A 17 22.67 -21.17 21.73
C ALA A 17 21.64 -21.99 20.94
N PHE A 18 20.46 -21.48 20.76
CA PHE A 18 19.44 -22.12 19.93
C PHE A 18 19.99 -22.11 18.48
N ALA A 19 20.38 -23.29 17.99
CA ALA A 19 20.86 -23.44 16.63
C ALA A 19 19.65 -23.27 15.69
N LEU A 20 19.65 -22.19 14.91
CA LEU A 20 18.61 -21.96 13.89
C LEU A 20 18.79 -22.95 12.74
N ASP A 21 17.72 -23.64 12.37
CA ASP A 21 17.67 -24.45 11.15
C ASP A 21 17.17 -23.57 9.98
N PHE A 22 18.07 -23.23 9.09
CA PHE A 22 17.76 -22.44 7.90
C PHE A 22 17.19 -23.26 6.74
N GLY A 23 17.06 -24.59 6.89
CA GLY A 23 16.63 -25.48 5.81
C GLY A 23 17.55 -25.38 4.59
N ARG A 24 16.99 -25.01 3.42
CA ARG A 24 17.77 -24.83 2.17
C ARG A 24 18.43 -23.45 2.07
N MET A 25 18.05 -22.51 2.93
CA MET A 25 18.62 -21.15 2.92
C MET A 25 20.06 -21.20 3.47
N ARG A 26 20.96 -20.47 2.84
CA ARG A 26 22.30 -20.31 3.35
C ARG A 26 22.30 -19.31 4.51
N ALA A 27 23.02 -19.61 5.59
CA ALA A 27 23.06 -18.77 6.78
C ALA A 27 23.58 -17.33 6.49
N ASP A 28 24.44 -17.17 5.47
CA ASP A 28 24.98 -15.88 5.03
C ASP A 28 24.01 -15.05 4.17
N GLU A 29 22.86 -15.62 3.74
CA GLU A 29 21.79 -14.94 3.01
C GLU A 29 20.65 -14.49 3.91
N VAL A 30 20.64 -14.88 5.20
CA VAL A 30 19.56 -14.67 6.16
C VAL A 30 19.99 -13.74 7.28
N ALA A 31 19.12 -12.81 7.67
CA ALA A 31 19.24 -12.08 8.93
C ALA A 31 17.97 -12.31 9.78
N VAL A 32 18.17 -12.56 11.07
CA VAL A 32 17.10 -12.80 12.04
C VAL A 32 17.29 -11.93 13.27
N TYR A 33 16.20 -11.34 13.74
CA TYR A 33 16.18 -10.64 15.02
C TYR A 33 14.86 -10.88 15.73
N VAL A 34 14.94 -11.32 17.00
CA VAL A 34 13.77 -11.52 17.86
C VAL A 34 14.01 -10.83 19.20
N GLN A 35 13.06 -10.01 19.61
CA GLN A 35 13.15 -9.26 20.87
C GLN A 35 11.82 -9.32 21.61
N ASP A 36 11.88 -9.59 22.91
CA ASP A 36 10.75 -9.43 23.83
C ASP A 36 10.39 -7.94 23.96
N THR A 37 9.15 -7.61 23.65
CA THR A 37 8.72 -6.20 23.59
C THR A 37 8.50 -5.57 24.97
N GLN A 38 8.32 -6.38 26.02
CA GLN A 38 8.15 -5.92 27.41
C GLN A 38 9.49 -5.77 28.10
N SER A 39 10.26 -6.86 28.20
CA SER A 39 11.56 -6.84 28.89
C SER A 39 12.65 -6.12 28.09
N GLY A 40 12.53 -6.10 26.77
CA GLY A 40 13.57 -5.60 25.87
C GLY A 40 14.70 -6.62 25.63
N GLN A 41 14.59 -7.85 26.16
CA GLN A 41 15.59 -8.88 25.96
C GLN A 41 15.65 -9.33 24.52
N VAL A 42 16.86 -9.36 23.94
CA VAL A 42 17.11 -9.95 22.62
C VAL A 42 17.23 -11.46 22.79
N LEU A 43 16.33 -12.19 22.14
CA LEU A 43 16.25 -13.65 22.22
C LEU A 43 17.02 -14.32 21.09
N VAL A 44 16.98 -13.73 19.89
CA VAL A 44 17.70 -14.22 18.71
C VAL A 44 18.33 -13.04 17.98
N SER A 45 19.60 -13.19 17.59
CA SER A 45 20.34 -12.21 16.78
C SER A 45 21.29 -12.96 15.85
N HIS A 46 20.90 -13.08 14.56
CA HIS A 46 21.73 -13.67 13.53
C HIS A 46 21.89 -12.66 12.39
N ARG A 47 23.14 -12.24 12.11
CA ARG A 47 23.46 -11.21 11.12
C ARG A 47 22.55 -9.97 11.21
N ALA A 48 22.07 -9.66 12.43
CA ALA A 48 21.01 -8.68 12.65
C ALA A 48 21.37 -7.25 12.19
N ASP A 49 22.66 -6.93 12.10
CA ASP A 49 23.18 -5.63 11.69
C ASP A 49 23.51 -5.53 10.18
N ALA A 50 23.31 -6.63 9.44
CA ALA A 50 23.55 -6.65 8.01
C ALA A 50 22.55 -5.74 7.25
N ALA A 51 23.08 -4.87 6.39
CA ALA A 51 22.25 -4.03 5.51
C ALA A 51 21.65 -4.89 4.39
N MET A 52 20.36 -5.18 4.48
CA MET A 52 19.63 -6.05 3.56
C MET A 52 18.47 -5.31 2.88
N ASN A 53 18.10 -5.72 1.67
CA ASN A 53 16.90 -5.24 1.04
C ASN A 53 15.68 -5.85 1.78
N PRO A 54 14.75 -5.03 2.31
CA PRO A 54 13.61 -5.52 3.07
C PRO A 54 12.40 -5.84 2.21
N ALA A 55 12.42 -5.52 0.91
CA ALA A 55 11.22 -5.47 0.10
C ALA A 55 10.08 -4.70 0.82
N SER A 56 8.83 -5.13 0.68
CA SER A 56 7.67 -4.44 1.26
C SER A 56 7.63 -4.40 2.80
N VAL A 57 8.57 -5.02 3.51
CA VAL A 57 8.71 -4.80 4.96
C VAL A 57 9.14 -3.35 5.27
N MET A 58 9.75 -2.62 4.30
CA MET A 58 10.00 -1.18 4.41
C MET A 58 8.73 -0.37 4.74
N LYS A 59 7.55 -0.85 4.35
CA LYS A 59 6.27 -0.21 4.70
C LYS A 59 6.03 -0.07 6.21
N LEU A 60 6.67 -0.90 7.03
CA LEU A 60 6.61 -0.74 8.49
C LEU A 60 7.30 0.53 8.95
N VAL A 61 8.42 0.92 8.32
CA VAL A 61 9.11 2.20 8.58
C VAL A 61 8.21 3.37 8.19
N THR A 62 7.56 3.29 7.04
CA THR A 62 6.58 4.28 6.58
C THR A 62 5.39 4.38 7.53
N THR A 63 4.84 3.22 7.97
CA THR A 63 3.74 3.15 8.95
C THR A 63 4.11 3.81 10.26
N PHE A 64 5.28 3.48 10.80
CA PHE A 64 5.77 4.05 12.06
C PHE A 64 5.93 5.58 11.97
N ALA A 65 6.59 6.05 10.91
CA ALA A 65 6.80 7.48 10.70
C ALA A 65 5.48 8.23 10.48
N ALA A 66 4.53 7.63 9.75
CA ALA A 66 3.23 8.23 9.47
C ALA A 66 2.39 8.38 10.74
N LEU A 67 2.25 7.34 11.53
CA LEU A 67 1.51 7.39 12.80
C LEU A 67 2.12 8.39 13.78
N ARG A 68 3.46 8.45 13.82
CA ARG A 68 4.17 9.37 14.73
C ARG A 68 4.09 10.83 14.28
N THR A 69 4.02 11.11 12.99
CA THR A 69 4.07 12.46 12.44
C THR A 69 2.69 13.06 12.17
N LEU A 70 1.78 12.25 11.63
CA LEU A 70 0.45 12.68 11.19
C LEU A 70 -0.64 12.34 12.22
N GLY A 71 -0.43 11.29 13.05
CA GLY A 71 -1.46 10.72 13.91
C GLY A 71 -2.37 9.73 13.17
N ASP A 72 -3.05 8.87 13.92
CA ASP A 72 -3.91 7.80 13.39
C ASP A 72 -5.23 8.31 12.78
N ASP A 73 -5.70 9.48 13.20
CA ASP A 73 -6.92 10.13 12.71
C ASP A 73 -6.68 11.07 11.50
N TYR A 74 -5.44 11.24 11.04
CA TYR A 74 -5.15 12.09 9.88
C TYR A 74 -6.00 11.67 8.67
N ARG A 75 -6.50 12.67 7.91
CA ARG A 75 -7.33 12.46 6.71
C ARG A 75 -6.88 13.38 5.59
N TRP A 76 -6.83 12.88 4.38
CA TRP A 76 -6.68 13.70 3.18
C TRP A 76 -7.98 14.42 2.87
N LEU A 77 -7.88 15.69 2.48
CA LEU A 77 -9.02 16.51 2.05
C LEU A 77 -8.89 16.84 0.57
N THR A 78 -9.66 16.15 -0.28
CA THR A 78 -9.79 16.47 -1.70
C THR A 78 -10.85 17.52 -1.89
N GLN A 79 -10.58 18.55 -2.71
CA GLN A 79 -11.51 19.66 -2.92
C GLN A 79 -11.67 20.02 -4.40
N TRP A 80 -12.91 20.34 -4.78
CA TRP A 80 -13.17 21.04 -6.02
C TRP A 80 -13.54 22.48 -5.73
N LYS A 81 -12.86 23.40 -6.40
CA LYS A 81 -12.96 24.84 -6.14
C LYS A 81 -13.24 25.61 -7.40
N SER A 82 -13.83 26.82 -7.25
CA SER A 82 -13.91 27.79 -8.32
C SER A 82 -13.92 29.21 -7.76
N ALA A 83 -13.37 30.15 -8.53
CA ALA A 83 -13.53 31.59 -8.29
C ALA A 83 -14.67 32.19 -9.12
N ALA A 84 -15.29 31.40 -10.00
CA ALA A 84 -16.37 31.84 -10.86
C ALA A 84 -17.72 31.82 -10.11
N PRO A 85 -18.63 32.76 -10.43
CA PRO A 85 -19.97 32.78 -9.87
C PRO A 85 -20.84 31.65 -10.45
N VAL A 86 -21.82 31.21 -9.66
CA VAL A 86 -22.90 30.36 -10.14
C VAL A 86 -24.09 31.26 -10.47
N SER A 87 -24.57 31.19 -11.72
CA SER A 87 -25.73 31.94 -12.20
C SER A 87 -26.75 30.97 -12.81
N GLY A 88 -27.94 30.92 -12.26
CA GLY A 88 -28.92 29.88 -12.60
C GLY A 88 -28.32 28.50 -12.25
N HIS A 89 -28.20 27.66 -13.29
CA HIS A 89 -27.63 26.32 -13.15
C HIS A 89 -26.19 26.20 -13.71
N THR A 90 -25.56 27.36 -13.98
CA THR A 90 -24.24 27.40 -14.64
C THR A 90 -23.18 27.97 -13.73
N LEU A 91 -22.09 27.22 -13.53
CA LEU A 91 -20.82 27.73 -13.04
C LEU A 91 -20.13 28.46 -14.19
N ALA A 92 -19.98 29.81 -14.08
CA ALA A 92 -19.53 30.67 -15.17
C ALA A 92 -17.99 30.71 -15.33
N GLY A 93 -17.32 29.58 -15.28
CA GLY A 93 -15.88 29.48 -15.43
C GLY A 93 -15.34 28.06 -15.15
N ASP A 94 -14.04 28.00 -14.86
CA ASP A 94 -13.34 26.75 -14.60
C ASP A 94 -13.66 26.17 -13.23
N ILE A 95 -13.62 24.84 -13.14
CA ILE A 95 -13.59 24.09 -11.88
C ILE A 95 -12.19 23.51 -11.65
N TYR A 96 -11.65 23.72 -10.46
CA TYR A 96 -10.31 23.30 -10.08
C TYR A 96 -10.39 22.08 -9.17
N TRP A 97 -9.83 20.96 -9.60
CA TRP A 97 -9.60 19.82 -8.73
C TRP A 97 -8.27 20.01 -8.02
N VAL A 98 -8.31 20.43 -6.75
CA VAL A 98 -7.13 20.56 -5.90
C VAL A 98 -6.73 19.16 -5.43
N GLY A 99 -5.66 18.64 -5.98
CA GLY A 99 -5.14 17.32 -5.65
C GLY A 99 -4.60 17.29 -4.22
N SER A 100 -5.02 16.28 -3.46
CA SER A 100 -4.61 16.10 -2.06
C SER A 100 -3.60 14.98 -1.86
N GLY A 101 -3.34 14.16 -2.91
CA GLY A 101 -2.57 12.93 -2.76
C GLY A 101 -3.29 11.83 -1.99
N ASN A 102 -4.62 11.93 -1.80
CA ASN A 102 -5.44 10.87 -1.21
C ASN A 102 -5.27 9.56 -2.00
N PRO A 103 -4.63 8.52 -1.42
CA PRO A 103 -4.35 7.29 -2.15
C PRO A 103 -5.55 6.35 -2.27
N VAL A 104 -6.65 6.64 -1.57
CA VAL A 104 -7.82 5.76 -1.46
C VAL A 104 -9.10 6.42 -1.98
N LEU A 105 -8.99 7.56 -2.67
CA LEU A 105 -10.14 8.18 -3.35
C LEU A 105 -10.63 7.23 -4.45
N ASP A 106 -11.91 6.90 -4.45
CA ASP A 106 -12.50 5.96 -5.41
C ASP A 106 -13.57 6.60 -6.32
N GLN A 107 -14.19 5.79 -7.18
CA GLN A 107 -15.22 6.28 -8.11
C GLN A 107 -16.51 6.72 -7.39
N ASN A 108 -16.85 6.09 -6.24
CA ASN A 108 -18.02 6.49 -5.47
C ASN A 108 -17.79 7.86 -4.82
N ASP A 109 -16.61 8.08 -4.27
CA ASP A 109 -16.19 9.40 -3.75
C ASP A 109 -16.29 10.49 -4.81
N LEU A 110 -15.86 10.19 -6.05
CA LEU A 110 -16.00 11.10 -7.19
C LEU A 110 -17.45 11.43 -7.49
N LEU A 111 -18.31 10.42 -7.54
CA LEU A 111 -19.75 10.57 -7.80
C LEU A 111 -20.44 11.37 -6.69
N ASP A 112 -20.08 11.12 -5.44
CA ASP A 112 -20.60 11.87 -4.28
C ASP A 112 -20.19 13.34 -4.34
N MET A 113 -18.95 13.63 -4.75
CA MET A 113 -18.51 15.01 -4.97
C MET A 113 -19.26 15.66 -6.15
N GLN A 114 -19.58 14.93 -7.22
CA GLN A 114 -20.42 15.43 -8.31
C GLN A 114 -21.85 15.70 -7.84
N GLN A 115 -22.38 14.87 -6.96
CA GLN A 115 -23.69 15.10 -6.35
C GLN A 115 -23.71 16.40 -5.53
N GLN A 116 -22.65 16.71 -4.78
CA GLN A 116 -22.53 17.98 -4.05
C GLN A 116 -22.61 19.20 -4.97
N LEU A 117 -22.06 19.14 -6.20
CA LEU A 117 -22.25 20.20 -7.19
C LEU A 117 -23.73 20.31 -7.62
N ARG A 118 -24.38 19.17 -7.83
CA ARG A 118 -25.79 19.13 -8.23
C ARG A 118 -26.72 19.65 -7.16
N ASP A 119 -26.42 19.38 -5.88
CA ASP A 119 -27.19 19.86 -4.73
C ASP A 119 -27.14 21.39 -4.60
N GLN A 120 -26.04 22.01 -5.06
CA GLN A 120 -25.89 23.45 -5.20
C GLN A 120 -26.58 24.01 -6.48
N GLY A 121 -27.28 23.16 -7.22
CA GLY A 121 -27.98 23.55 -8.46
C GLY A 121 -27.11 23.58 -9.71
N ILE A 122 -25.80 23.25 -9.61
CA ILE A 122 -24.91 23.29 -10.78
C ILE A 122 -25.22 22.10 -11.70
N ARG A 123 -25.47 22.40 -12.97
CA ARG A 123 -25.73 21.43 -14.06
C ARG A 123 -24.78 21.63 -15.22
N LYS A 124 -24.25 22.86 -15.34
CA LYS A 124 -23.32 23.26 -16.40
C LYS A 124 -22.09 23.94 -15.82
N ILE A 125 -20.93 23.56 -16.32
CA ILE A 125 -19.62 24.18 -16.07
C ILE A 125 -19.22 24.80 -17.41
N SER A 126 -19.22 26.13 -17.53
CA SER A 126 -18.94 26.81 -18.83
C SER A 126 -17.46 26.78 -19.20
N GLY A 127 -16.59 26.65 -18.20
CA GLY A 127 -15.17 26.45 -18.36
C GLY A 127 -14.78 24.97 -18.41
N ARG A 128 -13.55 24.67 -18.08
CA ARG A 128 -12.97 23.33 -18.12
C ARG A 128 -12.61 22.82 -16.72
N LEU A 129 -12.28 21.55 -16.64
CA LEU A 129 -11.63 20.98 -15.46
C LEU A 129 -10.15 21.38 -15.45
N VAL A 130 -9.66 21.89 -14.33
CA VAL A 130 -8.24 22.23 -14.13
C VAL A 130 -7.68 21.41 -12.97
N LEU A 131 -6.63 20.63 -13.21
CA LEU A 131 -5.97 19.81 -12.22
C LEU A 131 -4.86 20.63 -11.54
N ASP A 132 -5.00 20.87 -10.22
CA ASP A 132 -4.01 21.54 -9.40
C ASP A 132 -3.16 20.51 -8.66
N SER A 133 -1.93 20.31 -9.14
CA SER A 133 -0.96 19.38 -8.58
C SER A 133 0.05 20.04 -7.64
N SER A 134 -0.25 21.23 -7.13
CA SER A 134 0.72 22.03 -6.35
C SER A 134 1.16 21.38 -5.03
N VAL A 135 0.42 20.40 -4.52
CA VAL A 135 0.80 19.62 -3.32
C VAL A 135 2.07 18.79 -3.55
N TRP A 136 2.20 18.18 -4.73
CA TRP A 136 3.38 17.40 -5.11
C TRP A 136 3.85 17.80 -6.52
N PRO A 137 4.68 18.84 -6.64
CA PRO A 137 5.25 19.23 -7.94
C PRO A 137 6.11 18.12 -8.56
N ASP A 138 6.70 17.26 -7.71
CA ASP A 138 7.43 16.06 -8.10
C ASP A 138 6.99 14.91 -7.19
N SER A 139 6.37 13.89 -7.78
CA SER A 139 5.90 12.68 -7.10
C SER A 139 6.89 11.51 -7.20
N GLY A 140 8.08 11.73 -7.77
CA GLY A 140 9.09 10.71 -7.97
C GLY A 140 8.85 9.83 -9.20
N SER A 141 9.81 9.01 -9.50
CA SER A 141 9.85 8.13 -10.68
C SER A 141 9.83 6.65 -10.30
N ALA A 142 9.90 5.78 -11.31
CA ALA A 142 10.09 4.34 -11.14
C ALA A 142 11.59 3.93 -11.11
N GLU A 143 12.51 4.87 -10.91
CA GLU A 143 13.93 4.56 -10.77
C GLU A 143 14.19 3.61 -9.60
N GLY A 144 15.10 2.68 -9.79
CA GLY A 144 15.45 1.66 -8.80
C GLY A 144 14.49 0.47 -8.75
N PHE A 145 13.43 0.42 -9.59
CA PHE A 145 12.48 -0.68 -9.63
C PHE A 145 12.91 -1.84 -10.54
N GLY A 146 13.98 -1.67 -11.34
CA GLY A 146 14.48 -2.68 -12.26
C GLY A 146 13.44 -3.06 -13.31
N ASP A 147 13.28 -4.37 -13.52
CA ASP A 147 12.34 -4.93 -14.52
C ASP A 147 10.87 -4.64 -14.18
N ASP A 148 10.56 -4.23 -12.94
CA ASP A 148 9.19 -3.98 -12.46
C ASP A 148 8.68 -2.56 -12.79
N ALA A 149 9.50 -1.69 -13.39
CA ALA A 149 9.16 -0.27 -13.59
C ALA A 149 7.87 -0.03 -14.43
N GLY A 150 7.54 -0.96 -15.33
CA GLY A 150 6.33 -0.90 -16.16
C GLY A 150 5.08 -1.53 -15.56
N GLU A 151 5.21 -2.20 -14.41
CA GLU A 151 4.11 -2.93 -13.80
C GLU A 151 3.11 -2.00 -13.09
N ALA A 152 1.85 -2.43 -13.00
CA ALA A 152 0.78 -1.65 -12.38
C ALA A 152 1.07 -1.31 -10.91
N PHE A 153 1.71 -2.22 -10.17
CA PHE A 153 2.11 -1.99 -8.79
C PHE A 153 3.29 -1.01 -8.62
N ALA A 154 3.96 -0.65 -9.73
CA ALA A 154 4.99 0.39 -9.78
C ALA A 154 4.42 1.78 -10.14
N THR A 155 3.11 1.91 -10.33
CA THR A 155 2.43 3.18 -10.63
C THR A 155 2.93 4.29 -9.71
N PRO A 156 3.38 5.44 -10.23
CA PRO A 156 3.76 6.59 -9.43
C PRO A 156 2.57 7.12 -8.61
N PRO A 157 2.79 7.62 -7.39
CA PRO A 157 1.75 8.36 -6.68
C PRO A 157 1.40 9.64 -7.44
N SER A 158 0.16 10.11 -7.26
CA SER A 158 -0.32 11.32 -7.92
C SER A 158 -1.18 12.14 -6.97
N PRO A 159 -1.12 13.49 -7.02
CA PRO A 159 -2.08 14.34 -6.34
C PRO A 159 -3.54 14.01 -6.66
N HIS A 160 -3.78 13.53 -7.89
CA HIS A 160 -5.09 13.15 -8.42
C HIS A 160 -5.25 11.64 -8.57
N MET A 161 -4.69 10.85 -7.62
CA MET A 161 -4.92 9.41 -7.63
C MET A 161 -6.41 9.15 -7.41
N LEU A 162 -7.02 8.42 -8.34
CA LEU A 162 -8.41 7.99 -8.29
C LEU A 162 -8.46 6.50 -8.60
N ALA A 163 -9.06 5.69 -7.73
CA ALA A 163 -9.25 4.25 -7.92
C ALA A 163 -8.00 3.53 -8.47
N TYR A 164 -6.80 3.91 -7.98
CA TYR A 164 -5.48 3.42 -8.45
C TYR A 164 -5.27 3.55 -9.98
N LYS A 165 -6.00 4.45 -10.65
CA LYS A 165 -6.09 4.64 -12.11
C LYS A 165 -6.44 3.37 -12.90
N VAL A 166 -7.24 2.52 -12.30
CA VAL A 166 -7.63 1.24 -12.89
C VAL A 166 -8.93 1.39 -13.66
N VAL A 167 -8.91 1.03 -14.94
CA VAL A 167 -10.14 0.87 -15.73
C VAL A 167 -10.65 -0.55 -15.52
N TRP A 168 -11.86 -0.69 -14.95
CA TRP A 168 -12.55 -1.95 -14.88
C TRP A 168 -13.18 -2.27 -16.22
N ALA A 169 -12.96 -3.48 -16.72
CA ALA A 169 -13.53 -3.96 -17.97
C ALA A 169 -14.30 -5.26 -17.70
N LYS A 170 -15.57 -5.26 -18.11
CA LYS A 170 -16.50 -6.36 -17.87
C LYS A 170 -17.10 -6.86 -19.20
N PRO A 171 -16.91 -8.13 -19.59
CA PRO A 171 -17.55 -8.68 -20.79
C PRO A 171 -19.04 -8.87 -20.52
N GLU A 172 -19.84 -8.35 -21.43
CA GLU A 172 -21.30 -8.49 -21.40
C GLU A 172 -21.84 -8.66 -22.84
N ARG A 173 -23.11 -9.05 -22.99
CA ARG A 173 -23.75 -9.09 -24.30
C ARG A 173 -24.46 -7.78 -24.58
N ASN A 174 -24.23 -7.23 -25.77
CA ASN A 174 -25.02 -6.13 -26.29
C ASN A 174 -26.41 -6.61 -26.78
N ALA A 175 -27.22 -5.69 -27.28
CA ALA A 175 -28.56 -5.98 -27.79
C ALA A 175 -28.57 -6.96 -28.98
N ASP A 176 -27.47 -7.01 -29.74
CA ASP A 176 -27.29 -7.90 -30.89
C ASP A 176 -26.73 -9.28 -30.49
N GLY A 177 -26.51 -9.50 -29.20
CA GLY A 177 -25.96 -10.74 -28.65
C GLY A 177 -24.43 -10.91 -28.78
N GLU A 178 -23.73 -9.87 -29.26
CA GLU A 178 -22.28 -9.89 -29.35
C GLU A 178 -21.64 -9.63 -27.97
N VAL A 179 -20.48 -10.22 -27.75
CA VAL A 179 -19.69 -9.96 -26.53
C VAL A 179 -18.99 -8.61 -26.66
N VAL A 180 -19.31 -7.66 -25.80
CA VAL A 180 -18.67 -6.35 -25.70
C VAL A 180 -18.03 -6.16 -24.33
N MET A 181 -17.13 -5.16 -24.20
CA MET A 181 -16.52 -4.81 -22.93
C MET A 181 -17.10 -3.49 -22.42
N ALA A 182 -17.86 -3.56 -21.33
CA ALA A 182 -18.25 -2.36 -20.58
C ALA A 182 -17.08 -1.86 -19.76
N LEU A 183 -16.81 -0.54 -19.80
CA LEU A 183 -15.71 0.10 -19.07
C LEU A 183 -16.24 0.94 -17.91
N ASN A 184 -15.57 0.89 -16.77
CA ASN A 184 -15.79 1.77 -15.63
C ASN A 184 -14.42 2.34 -15.15
N PRO A 185 -14.19 3.68 -15.19
CA PRO A 185 -15.13 4.71 -15.66
C PRO A 185 -15.48 4.57 -17.15
N PRO A 186 -16.62 5.15 -17.59
CA PRO A 186 -16.94 5.20 -19.01
C PRO A 186 -15.88 5.98 -19.78
N LEU A 187 -15.40 5.43 -20.88
CA LEU A 187 -14.38 6.03 -21.75
C LEU A 187 -14.88 6.10 -23.20
N PRO A 188 -15.92 6.91 -23.51
CA PRO A 188 -16.50 7.00 -24.84
C PRO A 188 -15.57 7.60 -25.89
N ASP A 189 -14.53 8.31 -25.43
CA ASP A 189 -13.49 8.95 -26.23
C ASP A 189 -12.28 8.03 -26.51
N VAL A 190 -12.30 6.80 -25.99
CA VAL A 190 -11.30 5.77 -26.28
C VAL A 190 -11.86 4.80 -27.30
N ALA A 191 -11.23 4.73 -28.47
CA ALA A 191 -11.62 3.76 -29.48
C ALA A 191 -11.41 2.34 -28.96
N GLN A 192 -12.41 1.46 -29.14
CA GLN A 192 -12.32 0.06 -28.74
C GLN A 192 -12.28 -0.84 -29.98
N GLU A 193 -11.29 -1.75 -30.03
CA GLU A 193 -11.27 -2.88 -30.93
C GLU A 193 -11.63 -4.15 -30.16
N ASN A 194 -12.83 -4.65 -30.37
CA ASN A 194 -13.31 -5.86 -29.73
C ASN A 194 -13.26 -7.06 -30.69
N ARG A 195 -12.48 -8.09 -30.32
CA ARG A 195 -12.37 -9.39 -31.00
C ARG A 195 -12.59 -10.53 -30.00
N LEU A 196 -13.63 -10.37 -29.17
CA LEU A 196 -14.03 -11.37 -28.19
C LEU A 196 -15.15 -12.25 -28.74
N SER A 197 -15.16 -13.50 -28.33
CA SER A 197 -16.27 -14.41 -28.54
C SER A 197 -16.51 -15.27 -27.30
N ALA A 198 -17.77 -15.58 -27.00
CA ALA A 198 -18.11 -16.52 -25.95
C ALA A 198 -18.42 -17.89 -26.50
N TYR A 199 -18.19 -18.92 -25.68
CA TYR A 199 -18.57 -20.30 -26.01
C TYR A 199 -19.27 -20.97 -24.83
N ALA A 200 -20.20 -21.87 -25.11
CA ALA A 200 -20.85 -22.68 -24.10
C ALA A 200 -19.85 -23.62 -23.43
N GLY A 201 -19.71 -23.50 -22.11
CA GLY A 201 -18.79 -24.31 -21.31
C GLY A 201 -19.18 -24.28 -19.85
N ALA A 202 -19.02 -25.43 -19.17
CA ALA A 202 -19.38 -25.63 -17.78
C ALA A 202 -18.27 -25.19 -16.78
N ALA A 203 -17.12 -24.68 -17.25
CA ALA A 203 -16.01 -24.33 -16.40
C ALA A 203 -16.34 -23.07 -15.59
N ALA A 204 -16.06 -23.08 -14.28
CA ALA A 204 -16.10 -21.87 -13.46
C ALA A 204 -15.06 -20.86 -13.96
N CYS A 205 -15.42 -19.56 -13.91
CA CYS A 205 -14.52 -18.49 -14.32
C CYS A 205 -13.99 -17.72 -13.09
N PRO A 206 -12.89 -18.15 -12.48
CA PRO A 206 -12.31 -17.43 -11.34
C PRO A 206 -11.56 -16.17 -11.76
N SER A 207 -11.22 -16.01 -13.05
CA SER A 207 -10.48 -14.88 -13.60
C SER A 207 -10.63 -14.81 -15.11
N LEU A 208 -10.66 -13.58 -15.66
CA LEU A 208 -10.63 -13.34 -17.12
C LEU A 208 -9.24 -13.46 -17.74
N LYS A 209 -8.16 -13.35 -16.96
CA LYS A 209 -6.77 -13.33 -17.47
C LYS A 209 -6.40 -14.48 -18.41
N PRO A 210 -6.84 -15.73 -18.21
CA PRO A 210 -6.53 -16.81 -19.15
C PRO A 210 -7.26 -16.72 -20.49
N TYR A 211 -8.36 -15.95 -20.55
CA TYR A 211 -9.29 -15.95 -21.69
C TYR A 211 -9.28 -14.64 -22.47
N VAL A 212 -8.90 -13.54 -21.85
CA VAL A 212 -8.96 -12.19 -22.43
C VAL A 212 -7.61 -11.50 -22.34
N ALA A 213 -7.08 -11.12 -23.50
CA ALA A 213 -5.94 -10.22 -23.60
C ALA A 213 -6.44 -8.80 -23.88
N ALA A 214 -6.03 -7.84 -23.04
CA ALA A 214 -6.30 -6.41 -23.21
C ALA A 214 -4.99 -5.66 -23.51
N LYS A 215 -5.02 -4.74 -24.48
CA LYS A 215 -3.87 -3.90 -24.84
C LYS A 215 -4.33 -2.50 -25.20
N TYR A 216 -3.74 -1.50 -24.56
CA TYR A 216 -3.90 -0.09 -24.96
C TYR A 216 -2.67 0.38 -25.71
N ALA A 217 -2.86 0.87 -26.92
CA ALA A 217 -1.79 1.44 -27.74
C ALA A 217 -2.36 2.40 -28.77
N GLY A 218 -1.70 3.55 -28.98
CA GLY A 218 -2.09 4.53 -29.99
C GLY A 218 -3.52 5.08 -29.81
N GLY A 219 -4.00 5.21 -28.58
CA GLY A 219 -5.38 5.70 -28.30
C GLY A 219 -6.47 4.64 -28.46
N VAL A 220 -6.12 3.41 -28.79
CA VAL A 220 -7.06 2.29 -29.00
C VAL A 220 -6.90 1.24 -27.91
N LEU A 221 -8.01 0.86 -27.28
CA LEU A 221 -8.09 -0.25 -26.36
C LEU A 221 -8.60 -1.50 -27.08
N SER A 222 -7.74 -2.46 -27.28
CA SER A 222 -8.08 -3.71 -28.00
C SER A 222 -8.25 -4.87 -27.02
N PHE A 223 -9.35 -5.61 -27.19
CA PHE A 223 -9.65 -6.85 -26.48
C PHE A 223 -9.66 -8.02 -27.46
N ARG A 224 -8.97 -9.10 -27.11
CA ARG A 224 -8.90 -10.33 -27.93
C ARG A 224 -9.04 -11.55 -27.04
N GLY A 225 -9.75 -12.55 -27.53
CA GLY A 225 -9.85 -13.83 -26.84
C GLY A 225 -11.15 -14.55 -27.02
N ARG A 226 -11.22 -15.73 -26.38
CA ARG A 226 -12.39 -16.57 -26.38
C ARG A 226 -12.66 -17.03 -24.95
N LEU A 227 -13.84 -16.71 -24.41
CA LEU A 227 -14.17 -16.92 -23.01
C LEU A 227 -15.39 -17.84 -22.86
N PRO A 228 -15.48 -18.67 -21.80
CA PRO A 228 -16.71 -19.39 -21.49
C PRO A 228 -17.82 -18.41 -21.09
N GLU A 229 -19.08 -18.78 -21.35
CA GLU A 229 -20.27 -17.99 -20.96
C GLU A 229 -20.26 -17.63 -19.47
N SER A 230 -19.74 -18.50 -18.62
CA SER A 230 -19.59 -18.28 -17.18
C SER A 230 -18.68 -17.08 -16.81
N CYS A 231 -17.89 -16.58 -17.77
CA CYS A 231 -17.04 -15.42 -17.62
C CYS A 231 -17.76 -14.09 -17.87
N LEU A 232 -18.95 -14.11 -18.47
CA LEU A 232 -19.74 -12.88 -18.65
C LEU A 232 -20.08 -12.28 -17.28
N GLY A 233 -19.92 -10.97 -17.16
CA GLY A 233 -20.11 -10.26 -15.90
C GLY A 233 -18.92 -10.29 -14.93
N GLN A 234 -17.88 -11.10 -15.19
CA GLN A 234 -16.63 -11.04 -14.42
C GLN A 234 -15.83 -9.79 -14.78
N GLU A 235 -15.07 -9.28 -13.83
CA GLU A 235 -14.31 -8.04 -14.02
C GLU A 235 -12.81 -8.32 -14.18
N MET A 236 -12.17 -7.55 -15.05
CA MET A 236 -10.72 -7.40 -15.13
C MET A 236 -10.34 -5.92 -15.11
N PHE A 237 -9.12 -5.62 -14.73
CA PHE A 237 -8.63 -4.25 -14.78
C PHE A 237 -7.54 -4.08 -15.82
N VAL A 238 -7.59 -2.91 -16.47
CA VAL A 238 -6.61 -2.47 -17.46
C VAL A 238 -5.94 -1.20 -16.96
N ASN A 239 -4.62 -1.22 -16.87
CA ASN A 239 -3.82 -0.06 -16.53
C ASN A 239 -3.35 0.61 -17.82
N MET A 240 -4.02 1.69 -18.27
CA MET A 240 -3.82 2.25 -19.59
C MET A 240 -3.54 3.75 -19.63
N LEU A 241 -4.02 4.49 -18.66
CA LEU A 241 -3.90 5.96 -18.60
C LEU A 241 -2.89 6.35 -17.50
N ASP A 242 -2.34 7.55 -17.58
CA ASP A 242 -1.70 8.14 -16.42
C ASP A 242 -2.75 8.63 -15.39
N ALA A 243 -2.33 8.94 -14.16
CA ALA A 243 -3.29 9.24 -13.10
C ALA A 243 -4.04 10.58 -13.32
N PRO A 244 -3.41 11.66 -13.79
CA PRO A 244 -4.13 12.88 -14.13
C PRO A 244 -5.14 12.71 -15.26
N ASP A 245 -4.77 12.01 -16.35
CA ASP A 245 -5.68 11.76 -17.48
C ASP A 245 -6.84 10.86 -17.05
N PHE A 246 -6.58 9.82 -16.25
CA PHE A 246 -7.61 8.95 -15.68
C PHE A 246 -8.61 9.75 -14.81
N ALA A 247 -8.11 10.60 -13.90
CA ALA A 247 -8.96 11.43 -13.03
C ALA A 247 -9.81 12.41 -13.83
N ALA A 248 -9.20 13.10 -14.80
CA ALA A 248 -9.90 14.07 -15.65
C ALA A 248 -11.00 13.41 -16.48
N ARG A 249 -10.70 12.28 -17.15
CA ARG A 249 -11.69 11.54 -17.95
C ARG A 249 -12.80 10.97 -17.07
N SER A 250 -12.47 10.42 -15.91
CA SER A 250 -13.47 9.95 -14.94
C SER A 250 -14.44 11.07 -14.57
N PHE A 251 -13.92 12.25 -14.18
CA PHE A 251 -14.75 13.39 -13.84
C PHE A 251 -15.66 13.80 -15.02
N ILE A 252 -15.08 14.08 -16.17
CA ILE A 252 -15.79 14.63 -17.34
C ILE A 252 -16.84 13.64 -17.85
N ASN A 253 -16.46 12.35 -17.96
CA ASN A 253 -17.33 11.34 -18.55
C ASN A 253 -18.50 10.99 -17.62
N HIS A 254 -18.28 10.84 -16.32
CA HIS A 254 -19.37 10.66 -15.35
C HIS A 254 -20.28 11.88 -15.27
N TRP A 255 -19.71 13.11 -15.30
CA TRP A 255 -20.51 14.33 -15.30
C TRP A 255 -21.43 14.40 -16.51
N ARG A 256 -20.91 14.12 -17.70
CA ARG A 256 -21.69 14.10 -18.97
C ARG A 256 -22.70 12.95 -19.00
N ALA A 257 -22.31 11.75 -18.58
CA ALA A 257 -23.20 10.57 -18.53
C ALA A 257 -24.42 10.79 -17.61
N SER A 258 -24.27 11.60 -16.57
CA SER A 258 -25.37 11.97 -15.66
C SER A 258 -26.13 13.23 -16.08
N GLY A 259 -25.97 13.69 -17.35
CA GLY A 259 -26.66 14.84 -17.92
C GLY A 259 -26.07 16.21 -17.58
N GLY A 260 -24.85 16.25 -17.06
CA GLY A 260 -24.10 17.48 -16.83
C GLY A 260 -23.40 17.98 -18.12
N GLU A 261 -23.22 19.28 -18.23
CA GLU A 261 -22.44 19.90 -19.30
C GLU A 261 -21.13 20.46 -18.75
N ILE A 262 -20.03 20.30 -19.49
CA ILE A 262 -18.74 20.91 -19.18
C ILE A 262 -18.03 21.29 -20.49
N GLY A 263 -17.30 22.40 -20.47
CA GLY A 263 -16.44 22.81 -21.58
C GLY A 263 -15.38 21.76 -21.92
N ASP A 264 -14.77 21.89 -23.08
CA ASP A 264 -13.91 20.85 -23.63
C ASP A 264 -12.55 20.77 -22.92
N GLY A 265 -12.17 19.51 -22.65
CA GLY A 265 -10.87 19.12 -22.16
C GLY A 265 -10.63 19.35 -20.68
N ALA A 266 -9.46 18.94 -20.28
CA ALA A 266 -8.88 19.22 -18.97
C ALA A 266 -7.55 19.95 -19.14
N GLY A 267 -7.14 20.71 -18.13
CA GLY A 267 -5.86 21.41 -18.13
C GLY A 267 -5.16 21.27 -16.79
N ALA A 268 -3.87 21.59 -16.76
CA ALA A 268 -3.12 21.77 -15.53
C ALA A 268 -3.08 23.25 -15.15
N GLY A 269 -3.14 23.54 -13.85
CA GLY A 269 -3.08 24.91 -13.35
C GLY A 269 -3.23 24.94 -11.84
N ARG A 270 -3.12 26.14 -11.27
CA ARG A 270 -3.27 26.35 -9.82
C ARG A 270 -4.62 27.03 -9.53
N ALA A 271 -5.31 26.51 -8.55
CA ALA A 271 -6.56 27.13 -8.07
C ALA A 271 -6.28 28.56 -7.56
N PRO A 272 -7.10 29.56 -7.97
CA PRO A 272 -6.99 30.91 -7.42
C PRO A 272 -7.14 30.91 -5.89
N ALA A 273 -6.37 31.76 -5.20
CA ALA A 273 -6.39 31.81 -3.74
C ALA A 273 -7.80 32.11 -3.16
N GLN A 274 -8.60 32.88 -3.89
CA GLN A 274 -9.98 33.24 -3.52
C GLN A 274 -11.04 32.21 -3.96
N ALA A 275 -10.63 31.10 -4.58
CA ALA A 275 -11.58 30.09 -5.06
C ALA A 275 -12.33 29.45 -3.89
N ALA A 276 -13.66 29.49 -3.95
CA ALA A 276 -14.53 28.85 -2.98
C ALA A 276 -14.56 27.33 -3.21
N THR A 277 -14.68 26.55 -2.14
CA THR A 277 -14.91 25.11 -2.23
C THR A 277 -16.36 24.84 -2.63
N LEU A 278 -16.54 24.10 -3.72
CA LEU A 278 -17.85 23.67 -4.22
C LEU A 278 -18.16 22.23 -3.85
N ALA A 279 -17.15 21.36 -3.75
CA ALA A 279 -17.29 19.99 -3.30
C ALA A 279 -16.05 19.55 -2.56
N ALA A 280 -16.20 18.66 -1.61
CA ALA A 280 -15.08 18.10 -0.85
C ALA A 280 -15.33 16.63 -0.48
N ASN A 281 -14.24 15.85 -0.45
CA ASN A 281 -14.21 14.51 0.09
C ASN A 281 -13.11 14.42 1.14
N GLN A 282 -13.42 13.78 2.25
CA GLN A 282 -12.47 13.48 3.31
C GLN A 282 -12.23 11.97 3.35
N SER A 283 -10.97 11.55 3.25
CA SER A 283 -10.61 10.13 3.28
C SER A 283 -11.02 9.47 4.60
N LYS A 284 -11.03 8.14 4.64
CA LYS A 284 -10.99 7.39 5.90
C LYS A 284 -9.71 7.75 6.70
N PRO A 285 -9.69 7.51 8.03
CA PRO A 285 -8.55 7.85 8.87
C PRO A 285 -7.28 7.09 8.45
N LEU A 286 -6.12 7.68 8.73
CA LEU A 286 -4.81 7.12 8.38
C LEU A 286 -4.65 5.69 8.89
N ALA A 287 -5.12 5.37 10.09
CA ALA A 287 -5.07 4.01 10.62
C ALA A 287 -5.70 2.98 9.66
N ALA A 288 -6.86 3.30 9.08
CA ALA A 288 -7.53 2.43 8.10
C ALA A 288 -6.80 2.38 6.75
N VAL A 289 -6.21 3.51 6.32
CA VAL A 289 -5.39 3.57 5.09
C VAL A 289 -4.12 2.72 5.24
N LEU A 290 -3.49 2.75 6.42
CA LEU A 290 -2.31 1.93 6.73
C LEU A 290 -2.65 0.44 6.82
N ALA A 291 -3.86 0.09 7.26
CA ALA A 291 -4.33 -1.29 7.23
C ALA A 291 -4.44 -1.82 5.79
N ASP A 292 -5.06 -1.07 4.88
CA ASP A 292 -5.09 -1.43 3.45
C ASP A 292 -3.67 -1.54 2.88
N MET A 293 -2.80 -0.56 3.19
CA MET A 293 -1.42 -0.54 2.74
C MET A 293 -0.65 -1.80 3.13
N ASN A 294 -0.73 -2.19 4.40
CA ASN A 294 0.08 -3.28 4.93
C ASN A 294 -0.53 -4.65 4.62
N LYS A 295 -1.85 -4.81 4.73
CA LYS A 295 -2.55 -6.08 4.46
C LYS A 295 -2.46 -6.47 3.00
N GLU A 296 -2.72 -5.55 2.09
CA GLU A 296 -2.64 -5.77 0.64
C GLU A 296 -1.25 -5.50 0.07
N SER A 297 -0.31 -5.04 0.89
CA SER A 297 1.04 -4.65 0.46
C SER A 297 1.03 -3.59 -0.65
N ASN A 298 0.08 -2.65 -0.62
CA ASN A 298 -0.15 -1.68 -1.68
C ASN A 298 0.97 -0.64 -1.76
N ASN A 299 1.66 -0.60 -2.90
CA ASN A 299 2.80 0.31 -3.12
C ASN A 299 2.36 1.74 -3.41
N VAL A 300 1.21 1.93 -4.07
CA VAL A 300 0.69 3.27 -4.38
C VAL A 300 0.33 4.00 -3.09
N ILE A 301 -0.37 3.30 -2.17
CA ILE A 301 -0.67 3.85 -0.84
C ILE A 301 0.63 4.19 -0.11
N ALA A 302 1.59 3.27 -0.06
CA ALA A 302 2.85 3.47 0.67
C ALA A 302 3.62 4.71 0.19
N ARG A 303 3.73 4.88 -1.13
CA ARG A 303 4.42 6.02 -1.74
C ARG A 303 3.66 7.33 -1.52
N SER A 304 2.32 7.32 -1.55
CA SER A 304 1.48 8.48 -1.24
C SER A 304 1.58 8.89 0.23
N VAL A 305 1.54 7.92 1.16
CA VAL A 305 1.76 8.17 2.60
C VAL A 305 3.16 8.74 2.84
N TYR A 306 4.18 8.20 2.17
CA TYR A 306 5.56 8.69 2.26
C TYR A 306 5.66 10.15 1.82
N LEU A 307 5.03 10.53 0.70
CA LEU A 307 5.01 11.93 0.23
C LEU A 307 4.23 12.85 1.17
N ALA A 308 3.10 12.40 1.73
CA ALA A 308 2.31 13.17 2.70
C ALA A 308 3.13 13.52 3.96
N LEU A 309 4.07 12.68 4.38
CA LEU A 309 5.03 13.01 5.44
C LEU A 309 5.91 14.22 5.10
N GLY A 310 6.25 14.36 3.82
CA GLY A 310 7.06 15.46 3.33
C GLY A 310 6.36 16.80 3.32
N GLU A 311 5.03 16.82 3.15
CA GLU A 311 4.23 18.06 3.16
C GLU A 311 4.30 18.80 4.50
N GLN A 312 4.25 18.04 5.58
CA GLN A 312 4.33 18.59 6.95
C GLN A 312 5.72 19.14 7.29
N ALA A 313 6.72 18.81 6.49
CA ALA A 313 8.11 18.92 6.92
C ALA A 313 8.88 20.11 6.37
N ALA A 314 8.51 20.71 5.24
CA ALA A 314 9.38 21.76 4.70
C ALA A 314 8.85 22.59 3.52
N ARG A 315 9.26 23.83 3.55
CA ARG A 315 9.27 24.74 2.41
C ARG A 315 10.59 24.58 1.65
N GLY A 316 10.55 24.28 0.35
CA GLY A 316 11.67 24.51 -0.56
C GLY A 316 12.54 23.33 -1.02
N ARG A 317 12.16 22.07 -0.73
CA ARG A 317 12.82 20.87 -1.28
C ARG A 317 11.83 20.06 -2.15
N ASN A 318 12.33 19.11 -2.95
CA ASN A 318 11.41 18.21 -3.65
C ASN A 318 10.67 17.27 -2.67
N GLY A 319 9.49 16.76 -3.08
CA GLY A 319 8.60 16.00 -2.22
C GLY A 319 9.27 14.76 -1.60
N THR A 320 10.08 14.02 -2.36
CA THR A 320 10.77 12.81 -1.88
C THR A 320 11.86 13.09 -0.86
N GLN A 321 12.66 14.15 -1.05
CA GLN A 321 13.69 14.56 -0.08
C GLN A 321 13.08 15.07 1.25
N ASN A 322 11.94 15.75 1.16
CA ASN A 322 11.20 16.18 2.35
C ASN A 322 10.63 14.98 3.10
N ALA A 323 10.12 13.97 2.38
CA ALA A 323 9.58 12.75 2.94
C ALA A 323 10.67 11.95 3.68
N GLU A 324 11.84 11.74 3.06
CA GLU A 324 12.97 11.09 3.73
C GLU A 324 13.38 11.82 5.02
N ALA A 325 13.52 13.16 4.96
CA ALA A 325 13.87 13.95 6.12
C ALA A 325 12.80 13.85 7.23
N ALA A 326 11.53 13.75 6.88
CA ALA A 326 10.44 13.56 7.85
C ALA A 326 10.51 12.18 8.51
N VAL A 327 10.68 11.10 7.72
CA VAL A 327 10.86 9.74 8.24
C VAL A 327 12.04 9.68 9.21
N ARG A 328 13.21 10.19 8.81
CA ARG A 328 14.40 10.18 9.68
C ARG A 328 14.18 10.97 10.97
N ARG A 329 13.46 12.10 10.93
CA ARG A 329 13.10 12.84 12.16
C ARG A 329 12.20 12.03 13.08
N ALA A 330 11.18 11.35 12.52
CA ALA A 330 10.28 10.51 13.29
C ALA A 330 11.04 9.37 13.98
N LEU A 331 11.97 8.71 13.27
CA LEU A 331 12.82 7.66 13.81
C LEU A 331 13.72 8.18 14.94
N ARG A 332 14.49 9.24 14.69
CA ARG A 332 15.39 9.83 15.70
C ARG A 332 14.63 10.30 16.96
N SER A 333 13.44 10.86 16.80
CA SER A 333 12.61 11.27 17.94
C SER A 333 12.11 10.10 18.79
N ALA A 334 12.24 8.87 18.28
CA ALA A 334 11.98 7.62 19.00
C ALA A 334 13.27 6.95 19.52
N GLY A 335 14.42 7.60 19.36
CA GLY A 335 15.73 7.02 19.71
C GLY A 335 16.22 5.97 18.70
N LEU A 336 15.66 5.97 17.49
CA LEU A 336 16.00 5.03 16.43
C LEU A 336 16.78 5.79 15.35
N ASP A 337 18.00 5.38 15.11
CA ASP A 337 18.82 5.89 14.01
C ASP A 337 19.67 4.73 13.48
N ASP A 338 19.47 4.41 12.20
CA ASP A 338 20.21 3.34 11.54
C ASP A 338 21.06 3.92 10.40
N GLU A 339 22.36 3.87 10.54
CA GLU A 339 23.31 4.26 9.51
C GLU A 339 23.19 3.42 8.25
N THR A 340 22.65 2.19 8.36
CA THR A 340 22.45 1.29 7.22
C THR A 340 21.13 1.59 6.46
N LEU A 341 20.25 2.44 7.01
CA LEU A 341 18.95 2.74 6.43
C LEU A 341 19.09 3.56 5.13
N VAL A 342 18.69 2.94 4.02
CA VAL A 342 18.55 3.60 2.72
C VAL A 342 17.07 3.66 2.37
N LEU A 343 16.52 4.87 2.31
CA LEU A 343 15.13 5.18 1.99
C LEU A 343 15.04 5.82 0.61
N GLU A 344 14.08 5.39 -0.21
CA GLU A 344 13.80 6.03 -1.50
C GLU A 344 12.35 6.49 -1.64
N ASN A 345 11.41 5.58 -1.44
CA ASN A 345 9.99 5.89 -1.66
C ASN A 345 9.04 5.29 -0.63
N GLY A 346 9.56 4.66 0.43
CA GLY A 346 8.80 4.13 1.55
C GLY A 346 7.97 2.87 1.25
N SER A 347 8.01 2.33 0.02
CA SER A 347 7.22 1.14 -0.34
C SER A 347 8.00 -0.17 -0.25
N GLY A 348 9.33 -0.12 -0.29
CA GLY A 348 10.16 -1.30 -0.38
C GLY A 348 10.28 -1.87 -1.80
N LEU A 349 9.81 -1.17 -2.81
CA LEU A 349 9.87 -1.63 -4.20
C LEU A 349 11.26 -1.41 -4.83
N SER A 350 12.01 -0.41 -4.37
CA SER A 350 13.33 -0.12 -4.89
C SER A 350 14.35 -1.20 -4.54
N ARG A 351 15.19 -1.54 -5.52
CA ARG A 351 16.31 -2.47 -5.32
C ARG A 351 17.44 -1.88 -4.47
N ARG A 352 17.45 -0.57 -4.28
CA ARG A 352 18.48 0.18 -3.54
C ARG A 352 18.18 0.30 -2.04
N GLU A 353 16.90 0.20 -1.62
CA GLU A 353 16.51 0.30 -0.22
C GLU A 353 17.22 -0.76 0.65
N ARG A 354 17.69 -0.33 1.82
CA ARG A 354 18.41 -1.18 2.78
C ARG A 354 17.97 -0.88 4.20
N VAL A 355 17.96 -1.91 5.02
CA VAL A 355 17.68 -1.81 6.46
C VAL A 355 18.28 -3.03 7.18
N SER A 356 18.60 -2.90 8.45
CA SER A 356 19.03 -4.03 9.28
C SER A 356 17.84 -4.71 10.00
N ALA A 357 17.96 -5.99 10.28
CA ALA A 357 16.94 -6.74 11.03
C ALA A 357 16.82 -6.21 12.47
N ARG A 358 17.94 -5.83 13.09
CA ARG A 358 17.98 -5.20 14.43
C ARG A 358 17.16 -3.92 14.44
N PHE A 359 17.42 -2.99 13.50
CA PHE A 359 16.70 -1.73 13.43
C PHE A 359 15.19 -1.94 13.32
N LEU A 360 14.74 -2.85 12.44
CA LEU A 360 13.32 -3.18 12.31
C LEU A 360 12.74 -3.74 13.62
N GLY A 361 13.48 -4.60 14.31
CA GLY A 361 13.05 -5.16 15.59
C GLY A 361 12.93 -4.10 16.68
N GLU A 362 13.92 -3.24 16.83
CA GLU A 362 13.90 -2.12 17.78
C GLU A 362 12.78 -1.12 17.46
N MET A 363 12.54 -0.84 16.17
CA MET A 363 11.42 -0.02 15.72
C MET A 363 10.06 -0.66 16.08
N LEU A 364 9.91 -1.97 15.90
CA LEU A 364 8.71 -2.70 16.30
C LEU A 364 8.49 -2.61 17.82
N VAL A 365 9.54 -2.75 18.63
CA VAL A 365 9.46 -2.53 20.08
C VAL A 365 9.04 -1.11 20.42
N ALA A 366 9.61 -0.11 19.74
CA ALA A 366 9.23 1.29 19.93
C ALA A 366 7.77 1.54 19.53
N ALA A 367 7.30 0.96 18.43
CA ALA A 367 5.90 1.04 18.01
C ALA A 367 4.96 0.42 19.05
N ARG A 368 5.32 -0.74 19.61
CA ARG A 368 4.53 -1.44 20.65
C ARG A 368 4.41 -0.65 21.95
N ARG A 369 5.38 0.21 22.26
CA ARG A 369 5.42 1.08 23.45
C ARG A 369 4.84 2.47 23.20
N SER A 370 4.37 2.76 21.99
CA SER A 370 3.85 4.07 21.59
C SER A 370 2.34 4.20 21.83
N PRO A 371 1.80 5.42 21.87
CA PRO A 371 0.36 5.66 21.95
C PRO A 371 -0.43 5.06 20.75
N PHE A 372 0.21 4.89 19.61
CA PHE A 372 -0.39 4.34 18.39
C PHE A 372 -0.17 2.84 18.22
N GLN A 373 0.19 2.11 19.28
CA GLN A 373 0.45 0.66 19.23
C GLN A 373 -0.69 -0.13 18.58
N THR A 374 -1.94 0.21 18.88
CA THR A 374 -3.13 -0.47 18.35
C THR A 374 -3.22 -0.25 16.84
N ALA A 375 -3.20 1.00 16.37
CA ALA A 375 -3.26 1.32 14.95
C ALA A 375 -2.12 0.67 14.15
N PHE A 376 -0.89 0.65 14.72
CA PHE A 376 0.24 -0.02 14.09
C PHE A 376 0.01 -1.53 13.98
N THR A 377 -0.36 -2.18 15.08
CA THR A 377 -0.53 -3.64 15.16
C THR A 377 -1.69 -4.13 14.29
N ASP A 378 -2.81 -3.41 14.29
CA ASP A 378 -4.02 -3.78 13.53
C ASP A 378 -3.86 -3.54 12.02
N SER A 379 -2.86 -2.73 11.63
CA SER A 379 -2.52 -2.57 10.22
C SER A 379 -1.85 -3.81 9.60
N LEU A 380 -1.31 -4.72 10.42
CA LEU A 380 -0.56 -5.88 9.92
C LEU A 380 -1.47 -7.01 9.43
N PRO A 381 -1.04 -7.77 8.39
CA PRO A 381 -1.67 -9.03 8.03
C PRO A 381 -1.72 -10.01 9.20
N ILE A 382 -2.86 -10.67 9.37
CA ILE A 382 -3.11 -11.69 10.41
C ILE A 382 -2.93 -13.08 9.81
N ALA A 383 -2.10 -13.90 10.45
CA ALA A 383 -1.84 -15.27 10.02
C ALA A 383 -3.13 -16.09 9.89
N GLY A 384 -3.28 -16.80 8.77
CA GLY A 384 -4.44 -17.65 8.47
C GLY A 384 -5.76 -16.91 8.23
N ASN A 385 -5.80 -15.57 8.33
CA ASN A 385 -7.05 -14.80 8.29
C ASN A 385 -7.11 -13.82 7.12
N ASP A 386 -6.18 -12.87 7.02
CA ASP A 386 -6.30 -11.79 6.06
C ASP A 386 -5.00 -11.42 5.34
N GLY A 387 -5.14 -10.52 4.36
CA GLY A 387 -4.03 -9.94 3.62
C GLY A 387 -3.09 -10.99 3.02
N THR A 388 -1.82 -10.66 2.99
CA THR A 388 -0.78 -11.53 2.41
C THR A 388 -0.48 -12.78 3.25
N LEU A 389 -1.04 -12.92 4.45
CA LEU A 389 -0.93 -14.11 5.30
C LEU A 389 -2.17 -15.00 5.32
N LYS A 390 -3.22 -14.68 4.57
CA LYS A 390 -4.50 -15.42 4.58
C LYS A 390 -4.38 -16.94 4.46
N LYS A 391 -3.35 -17.42 3.76
CA LYS A 391 -3.11 -18.86 3.52
C LYS A 391 -1.83 -19.37 4.21
N ARG A 392 -1.23 -18.58 5.09
CA ARG A 392 0.05 -18.92 5.78
C ARG A 392 -0.16 -18.93 7.28
N PHE A 393 0.56 -19.80 7.98
CA PHE A 393 0.54 -19.94 9.46
C PHE A 393 -0.87 -20.14 10.03
N GLN A 394 -1.73 -20.87 9.33
CA GLN A 394 -3.13 -21.10 9.73
C GLN A 394 -3.25 -21.82 11.08
N ASN A 395 -2.27 -22.62 11.44
CA ASN A 395 -2.16 -23.30 12.73
C ASN A 395 -1.81 -22.39 13.93
N ILE A 396 -1.38 -21.14 13.66
CA ILE A 396 -1.07 -20.13 14.70
C ILE A 396 -2.20 -19.13 14.86
N GLY A 397 -2.75 -18.65 13.73
CA GLY A 397 -3.87 -17.70 13.71
C GLY A 397 -3.53 -16.31 14.24
N SER A 398 -4.51 -15.67 14.86
CA SER A 398 -4.51 -14.26 15.25
C SER A 398 -3.36 -13.74 16.11
N PRO A 399 -2.66 -14.54 16.92
CA PRO A 399 -1.48 -14.08 17.64
C PRO A 399 -0.32 -13.68 16.74
N LEU A 400 -0.22 -14.24 15.52
CA LEU A 400 0.89 -13.93 14.62
C LEU A 400 0.44 -12.90 13.57
N ARG A 401 1.08 -11.73 13.60
CA ARG A 401 0.79 -10.61 12.70
C ARG A 401 2.08 -10.11 12.04
N LEU A 402 2.27 -10.41 10.78
CA LEU A 402 3.52 -10.12 10.07
C LEU A 402 3.27 -9.42 8.73
N LYS A 403 4.04 -8.37 8.47
CA LYS A 403 4.18 -7.82 7.13
C LYS A 403 5.10 -8.69 6.30
N THR A 404 4.68 -9.00 5.08
CA THR A 404 5.48 -9.76 4.11
C THR A 404 6.27 -8.83 3.19
N GLY A 405 7.44 -9.27 2.74
CA GLY A 405 8.24 -8.66 1.70
C GLY A 405 8.58 -9.65 0.59
N THR A 406 8.34 -9.26 -0.65
CA THR A 406 8.63 -10.06 -1.84
C THR A 406 9.14 -9.18 -2.96
N LEU A 407 10.36 -9.46 -3.44
CA LEU A 407 10.90 -8.96 -4.69
C LEU A 407 11.68 -10.09 -5.37
N LYS A 408 12.15 -9.87 -6.60
CA LYS A 408 13.18 -10.73 -7.19
C LYS A 408 14.37 -10.79 -6.22
N ASN A 409 14.79 -11.97 -5.85
CA ASN A 409 15.91 -12.22 -4.92
C ASN A 409 15.69 -11.78 -3.46
N VAL A 410 14.45 -11.48 -3.05
CA VAL A 410 14.13 -11.07 -1.66
C VAL A 410 12.89 -11.78 -1.15
N ARG A 411 12.97 -12.29 0.08
CA ARG A 411 11.82 -12.65 0.94
C ARG A 411 12.04 -12.06 2.33
N ALA A 412 10.97 -11.55 2.92
CA ALA A 412 11.04 -10.96 4.25
C ALA A 412 9.72 -11.14 5.01
N LEU A 413 9.84 -11.22 6.33
CA LEU A 413 8.73 -11.18 7.29
C LEU A 413 9.16 -10.33 8.48
N ALA A 414 8.29 -9.41 8.93
CA ALA A 414 8.51 -8.66 10.16
C ALA A 414 7.18 -8.25 10.80
N GLY A 415 7.14 -8.28 12.13
CA GLY A 415 5.96 -7.92 12.90
C GLY A 415 5.99 -8.54 14.28
N TYR A 416 4.86 -9.10 14.73
CA TYR A 416 4.69 -9.54 16.09
C TYR A 416 4.11 -10.94 16.21
N TRP A 417 4.52 -11.60 17.29
CA TRP A 417 3.76 -12.65 17.93
C TRP A 417 3.15 -12.08 19.22
N LEU A 418 1.83 -12.15 19.35
CA LEU A 418 1.03 -11.49 20.39
C LEU A 418 0.21 -12.54 21.14
N PRO A 419 0.83 -13.30 22.05
CA PRO A 419 0.12 -14.31 22.82
C PRO A 419 -0.79 -13.69 23.86
N GLU A 420 -1.68 -14.51 24.40
CA GLU A 420 -2.37 -14.20 25.65
C GLU A 420 -1.40 -14.28 26.85
N ALA A 421 -1.74 -13.53 27.92
CA ALA A 421 -0.97 -13.61 29.16
C ALA A 421 -0.96 -15.05 29.71
N PRO A 422 0.14 -15.50 30.34
CA PRO A 422 1.27 -14.72 30.86
C PRO A 422 2.47 -14.55 29.91
N GLN A 423 2.38 -15.01 28.66
CA GLN A 423 3.49 -14.94 27.71
C GLN A 423 3.71 -13.49 27.24
N HIS A 424 4.98 -13.13 26.97
CA HIS A 424 5.31 -11.80 26.50
C HIS A 424 5.25 -11.71 24.96
N PRO A 425 4.74 -10.61 24.40
CA PRO A 425 4.78 -10.36 22.96
C PRO A 425 6.20 -10.24 22.43
N LEU A 426 6.44 -10.82 21.24
CA LEU A 426 7.73 -10.77 20.57
C LEU A 426 7.67 -9.91 19.30
N ALA A 427 8.69 -9.10 19.08
CA ALA A 427 9.02 -8.54 17.78
C ALA A 427 9.87 -9.54 17.00
N ILE A 428 9.47 -9.87 15.79
CA ILE A 428 10.12 -10.90 14.96
C ILE A 428 10.46 -10.28 13.62
N VAL A 429 11.71 -10.44 13.18
CA VAL A 429 12.20 -10.00 11.87
C VAL A 429 13.03 -11.11 11.24
N VAL A 430 12.68 -11.46 9.99
CA VAL A 430 13.47 -12.35 9.14
C VAL A 430 13.61 -11.73 7.76
N LEU A 431 14.84 -11.50 7.33
CA LEU A 431 15.19 -10.98 6.00
C LEU A 431 16.03 -12.02 5.26
N VAL A 432 15.68 -12.29 4.00
CA VAL A 432 16.40 -13.21 3.12
C VAL A 432 16.69 -12.52 1.81
N ASN A 433 17.98 -12.39 1.47
CA ASN A 433 18.44 -11.87 0.19
C ASN A 433 19.24 -12.97 -0.53
N SER A 434 18.61 -13.59 -1.53
CA SER A 434 19.19 -14.73 -2.26
C SER A 434 18.60 -14.81 -3.67
N GLU A 435 19.40 -15.17 -4.65
CA GLU A 435 18.91 -15.47 -6.01
C GLU A 435 17.88 -16.61 -6.02
N GLN A 436 17.93 -17.50 -5.04
CA GLN A 436 17.03 -18.63 -4.87
C GLN A 436 15.83 -18.32 -3.96
N SER A 437 15.67 -17.07 -3.50
CA SER A 437 14.64 -16.70 -2.51
C SER A 437 13.21 -17.08 -2.91
N GLY A 438 12.93 -17.22 -4.22
CA GLY A 438 11.65 -17.70 -4.73
C GLY A 438 11.28 -19.11 -4.25
N ALA A 439 12.26 -19.99 -4.10
CA ALA A 439 12.09 -21.36 -3.66
C ALA A 439 12.07 -21.51 -2.12
N TYR A 440 12.45 -20.47 -1.38
CA TYR A 440 12.66 -20.54 0.07
C TYR A 440 11.42 -20.22 0.93
N LEU A 441 10.25 -19.99 0.32
CA LEU A 441 9.07 -19.63 1.09
C LEU A 441 8.72 -20.65 2.19
N PRO A 442 8.74 -21.99 1.95
CA PRO A 442 8.48 -22.97 2.99
C PRO A 442 9.55 -23.00 4.10
N ASP A 443 10.82 -22.76 3.74
CA ASP A 443 11.92 -22.74 4.71
C ASP A 443 11.85 -21.48 5.59
N LEU A 444 11.46 -20.35 5.00
CA LEU A 444 11.20 -19.09 5.71
C LEU A 444 10.04 -19.25 6.71
N ASP A 445 8.93 -19.91 6.31
CA ASP A 445 7.79 -20.15 7.20
C ASP A 445 8.20 -21.08 8.36
N ARG A 446 8.96 -22.14 8.08
CA ARG A 446 9.50 -23.03 9.11
C ARG A 446 10.44 -22.30 10.07
N LEU A 447 11.31 -21.42 9.55
CA LEU A 447 12.19 -20.62 10.40
C LEU A 447 11.39 -19.72 11.35
N VAL A 448 10.34 -19.03 10.86
CA VAL A 448 9.46 -18.23 11.72
C VAL A 448 8.82 -19.10 12.81
N MET A 449 8.35 -20.31 12.49
CA MET A 449 7.78 -21.22 13.47
C MET A 449 8.77 -21.61 14.58
N GLN A 450 10.06 -21.79 14.25
CA GLN A 450 11.11 -22.06 15.24
C GLN A 450 11.37 -20.89 16.20
N LEU A 451 11.05 -19.66 15.76
CA LEU A 451 11.24 -18.46 16.58
C LEU A 451 10.11 -18.24 17.59
N LEU A 452 9.00 -18.97 17.45
CA LEU A 452 7.88 -18.92 18.39
C LEU A 452 8.16 -19.81 19.61
N PRO A 453 7.69 -19.46 20.81
CA PRO A 453 7.80 -20.30 21.98
C PRO A 453 7.12 -21.66 21.80
N ALA A 454 7.62 -22.68 22.49
CA ALA A 454 7.00 -24.00 22.50
C ALA A 454 5.52 -23.90 22.94
N GLY A 455 4.63 -24.55 22.21
CA GLY A 455 3.18 -24.52 22.46
C GLY A 455 2.43 -23.38 21.77
N ALA A 456 3.09 -22.55 20.97
CA ALA A 456 2.41 -21.52 20.16
C ALA A 456 1.34 -22.09 19.21
N GLU A 457 1.48 -23.35 18.79
CA GLU A 457 0.52 -24.07 17.94
C GLU A 457 -0.73 -24.57 18.68
N ALA A 458 -0.70 -24.65 20.01
CA ALA A 458 -1.74 -25.31 20.81
C ALA A 458 -2.98 -24.42 21.10
N ASN A 459 -2.93 -23.15 20.78
CA ASN A 459 -3.99 -22.18 21.13
C ASN A 459 -5.03 -21.92 20.05
N HIS A 460 -5.02 -22.67 18.96
CA HIS A 460 -6.04 -22.50 17.92
C HIS A 460 -7.17 -23.51 18.11
N GLN A 461 -8.16 -23.17 18.94
CA GLN A 461 -9.50 -23.76 18.81
C GLN A 461 -10.18 -23.03 17.63
N PRO A 462 -10.59 -23.74 16.57
CA PRO A 462 -11.41 -23.13 15.54
C PRO A 462 -12.72 -22.70 16.18
N ASP A 463 -13.09 -21.43 16.01
CA ASP A 463 -14.44 -20.95 16.34
C ASP A 463 -15.43 -21.91 15.69
N SER A 464 -16.23 -22.55 16.51
CA SER A 464 -17.29 -23.47 16.07
C SER A 464 -18.33 -22.70 15.24
N PRO A 465 -18.96 -23.33 14.22
CA PRO A 465 -19.76 -22.70 13.18
C PRO A 465 -20.99 -21.96 13.65
#